data_626a5eae8ff1c7d01723393ccb3591fb
#
_entry.id   626a5eae8ff1c7d01723393ccb3591fb
#
_cell.length_a   1.000
_cell.length_b   1.000
_cell.length_c   1.000
_cell.angle_alpha   90.00
_cell.angle_beta   90.00
_cell.angle_gamma   90.00
#
_symmetry.space_group_name_H-M   'P 1'
#
loop_
_entity.id
_entity.type
_entity.pdbx_description
1 polymer ?
#
loop_
_entity_poly.entity_id
_entity_poly.type
_entity_poly.pdbx_seq_one_letter_code
_entity_poly.pdbx_strand_id
1 'polypeptide(L)'
;MEEQADISVEEQADQAVEFTRGLVEAFGAKAEVASHLEDEDTVLVDVTGDNLGLLVGPRGATLAAVEELVRTVVQRQTGGHGARVHVDVGGYRAKRREALSEFARQLAERAVEAKAGAKSRSRERQWKSTPTSR
;
A
#
# COMPACT_ATOMS: atom_id res chain seq x y z
N MET A 1 1.04 29.75 -29.67
CA MET A 1 0.34 28.61 -29.09
C MET A 1 1.35 27.50 -28.86
N GLU A 2 1.81 27.35 -27.64
CA GLU A 2 2.80 26.33 -27.35
C GLU A 2 2.09 25.00 -27.27
N GLU A 3 2.26 24.16 -28.24
CA GLU A 3 1.90 22.78 -28.12
C GLU A 3 2.84 22.15 -27.11
N GLN A 4 2.32 21.83 -25.96
CA GLN A 4 3.06 20.95 -25.06
C GLN A 4 3.21 19.63 -25.79
N ALA A 5 4.46 19.29 -26.10
CA ALA A 5 4.75 18.00 -26.70
C ALA A 5 4.26 16.92 -25.72
N ASP A 6 3.46 15.99 -26.22
CA ASP A 6 3.00 14.86 -25.45
C ASP A 6 4.22 14.04 -25.00
N ILE A 7 4.45 14.04 -23.71
CA ILE A 7 5.55 13.27 -23.13
C ILE A 7 5.13 11.81 -23.09
N SER A 8 5.95 10.93 -23.63
CA SER A 8 5.65 9.50 -23.65
C SER A 8 5.60 8.92 -22.23
N VAL A 9 4.92 7.80 -22.08
CA VAL A 9 4.83 7.11 -20.79
C VAL A 9 6.23 6.71 -20.31
N GLU A 10 7.11 6.31 -21.22
CA GLU A 10 8.50 5.97 -20.91
C GLU A 10 9.27 7.18 -20.38
N GLU A 11 9.09 8.33 -20.95
CA GLU A 11 9.72 9.58 -20.47
C GLU A 11 9.17 9.97 -19.11
N GLN A 12 7.89 9.81 -18.89
CA GLN A 12 7.25 10.04 -17.60
C GLN A 12 7.81 9.09 -16.54
N ALA A 13 8.01 7.82 -16.90
CA ALA A 13 8.62 6.82 -16.02
C ALA A 13 10.06 7.22 -15.64
N ASP A 14 10.86 7.68 -16.62
CA ASP A 14 12.22 8.14 -16.37
C ASP A 14 12.26 9.35 -15.44
N GLN A 15 11.35 10.30 -15.62
CA GLN A 15 11.21 11.46 -14.75
C GLN A 15 10.83 11.06 -13.33
N ALA A 16 9.92 10.13 -13.19
CA ALA A 16 9.50 9.60 -11.89
C ALA A 16 10.67 8.90 -11.17
N VAL A 17 11.44 8.10 -11.90
CA VAL A 17 12.62 7.42 -11.36
C VAL A 17 13.69 8.42 -10.93
N GLU A 18 14.00 9.40 -11.76
CA GLU A 18 15.01 10.41 -11.46
C GLU A 18 14.64 11.22 -10.21
N PHE A 19 13.41 11.67 -10.14
CA PHE A 19 12.93 12.39 -8.96
C PHE A 19 12.97 11.52 -7.70
N THR A 20 12.49 10.30 -7.80
CA THR A 20 12.48 9.36 -6.68
C THR A 20 13.88 9.03 -6.22
N ARG A 21 14.82 8.88 -7.15
CA ARG A 21 16.24 8.64 -6.82
C ARG A 21 16.83 9.82 -6.03
N GLY A 22 16.56 11.05 -6.45
CA GLY A 22 16.99 12.25 -5.73
C GLY A 22 16.38 12.33 -4.34
N LEU A 23 15.11 11.96 -4.20
CA LEU A 23 14.42 11.95 -2.92
C LEU A 23 15.01 10.89 -1.98
N VAL A 24 15.28 9.70 -2.48
CA VAL A 24 15.91 8.62 -1.72
C VAL A 24 17.29 9.03 -1.21
N GLU A 25 18.09 9.67 -2.05
CA GLU A 25 19.38 10.22 -1.66
C GLU A 25 19.25 11.28 -0.57
N ALA A 26 18.25 12.15 -0.69
CA ALA A 26 17.98 13.19 0.30
C ALA A 26 17.63 12.60 1.67
N PHE A 27 16.98 11.45 1.70
CA PHE A 27 16.71 10.72 2.94
C PHE A 27 17.95 10.00 3.48
N GLY A 28 19.04 9.98 2.74
CA GLY A 28 20.26 9.28 3.14
C GLY A 28 20.17 7.77 2.96
N ALA A 29 19.18 7.29 2.23
CA ALA A 29 19.02 5.86 1.98
C ALA A 29 19.84 5.44 0.77
N LYS A 30 20.37 4.22 0.83
CA LYS A 30 21.02 3.57 -0.31
C LYS A 30 20.03 2.58 -0.91
N ALA A 31 19.49 2.96 -2.05
CA ALA A 31 18.47 2.14 -2.69
C ALA A 31 18.58 2.24 -4.21
N GLU A 32 18.11 1.21 -4.87
CA GLU A 32 17.95 1.21 -6.31
C GLU A 32 16.50 1.57 -6.65
N VAL A 33 16.35 2.41 -7.66
CA VAL A 33 15.06 2.87 -8.12
C VAL A 33 14.89 2.43 -9.57
N ALA A 34 13.83 1.71 -9.84
CA ALA A 34 13.50 1.24 -11.18
C ALA A 34 12.03 1.49 -11.46
N SER A 35 11.65 1.51 -12.73
CA SER A 35 10.26 1.64 -13.13
C SER A 35 9.81 0.43 -13.92
N HIS A 36 8.53 0.12 -13.79
CA HIS A 36 7.86 -0.92 -14.57
C HIS A 36 6.54 -0.37 -15.08
N LEU A 37 6.19 -0.71 -16.30
CA LEU A 37 4.87 -0.39 -16.82
C LEU A 37 3.91 -1.50 -16.41
N GLU A 38 2.90 -1.16 -15.62
CA GLU A 38 1.87 -2.13 -15.22
C GLU A 38 0.84 -2.32 -16.34
N ASP A 39 0.54 -1.23 -17.04
CA ASP A 39 -0.30 -1.22 -18.24
C ASP A 39 0.10 -0.03 -19.11
N GLU A 40 -0.70 0.28 -20.13
CA GLU A 40 -0.39 1.37 -21.09
C GLU A 40 -0.29 2.75 -20.41
N ASP A 41 -0.98 2.95 -19.31
CA ASP A 41 -1.12 4.25 -18.65
C ASP A 41 -0.60 4.27 -17.22
N THR A 42 -0.05 3.18 -16.72
CA THR A 42 0.33 3.07 -15.30
C THR A 42 1.81 2.71 -15.18
N VAL A 43 2.52 3.56 -14.45
CA VAL A 43 3.94 3.37 -14.13
C VAL A 43 4.06 3.00 -12.65
N LEU A 44 4.78 1.94 -12.36
CA LEU A 44 5.19 1.59 -11.00
C LEU A 44 6.66 1.96 -10.82
N VAL A 45 6.94 2.80 -9.85
CA VAL A 45 8.30 3.10 -9.42
C VAL A 45 8.62 2.21 -8.23
N ASP A 46 9.61 1.37 -8.37
CA ASP A 46 9.97 0.38 -7.36
C ASP A 46 11.31 0.75 -6.74
N VAL A 47 11.32 0.89 -5.43
CA VAL A 47 12.51 1.23 -4.63
C VAL A 47 12.93 0.00 -3.85
N THR A 48 14.14 -0.49 -4.11
CA THR A 48 14.67 -1.69 -3.46
C THR A 48 15.99 -1.37 -2.77
N GLY A 49 16.24 -2.00 -1.66
CA GLY A 49 17.46 -1.80 -0.87
C GLY A 49 17.26 -2.21 0.58
N ASP A 50 18.22 -1.81 1.40
CA ASP A 50 18.22 -2.11 2.83
C ASP A 50 17.82 -0.87 3.64
N ASN A 51 17.21 -1.09 4.79
CA ASN A 51 16.88 -0.03 5.75
C ASN A 51 15.96 1.05 5.16
N LEU A 52 14.95 0.65 4.43
CA LEU A 52 14.02 1.56 3.76
C LEU A 52 12.84 1.99 4.65
N GLY A 53 12.87 1.68 5.93
CA GLY A 53 11.77 1.96 6.85
C GLY A 53 11.37 3.43 6.93
N LEU A 54 12.33 4.35 6.81
CA LEU A 54 12.06 5.79 6.82
C LEU A 54 11.24 6.23 5.60
N LEU A 55 11.42 5.54 4.47
CA LEU A 55 10.69 5.84 3.24
C LEU A 55 9.26 5.30 3.27
N VAL A 56 9.00 4.34 4.13
CA VAL A 56 7.67 3.75 4.29
C VAL A 56 6.87 4.52 5.34
N GLY A 57 7.47 4.73 6.51
CA GLY A 57 6.83 5.38 7.64
C GLY A 57 5.75 4.52 8.31
N PRO A 58 5.17 5.02 9.40
CA PRO A 58 4.14 4.28 10.10
C PRO A 58 2.91 4.07 9.21
N ARG A 59 2.50 2.82 9.07
CA ARG A 59 1.35 2.40 8.25
C ARG A 59 1.47 2.80 6.76
N GLY A 60 2.69 3.06 6.29
CA GLY A 60 2.92 3.50 4.92
C GLY A 60 2.62 4.97 4.67
N ALA A 61 2.54 5.79 5.71
CA ALA A 61 2.22 7.21 5.59
C ALA A 61 3.27 7.99 4.79
N THR A 62 4.54 7.70 5.03
CA THR A 62 5.63 8.34 4.28
C THR A 62 5.64 7.88 2.83
N LEU A 63 5.41 6.60 2.60
CA LEU A 63 5.29 6.05 1.24
C LEU A 63 4.15 6.73 0.47
N ALA A 64 3.00 6.93 1.09
CA ALA A 64 1.87 7.63 0.47
C ALA A 64 2.24 9.07 0.10
N ALA A 65 2.96 9.76 0.98
CA ALA A 65 3.44 11.13 0.72
C ALA A 65 4.46 11.16 -0.42
N VAL A 66 5.39 10.22 -0.45
CA VAL A 66 6.37 10.08 -1.53
C VAL A 66 5.66 9.85 -2.87
N GLU A 67 4.69 8.97 -2.91
CA GLU A 67 3.91 8.71 -4.11
C GLU A 67 3.20 9.98 -4.60
N GLU A 68 2.61 10.74 -3.70
CA GLU A 68 1.93 11.99 -4.03
C GLU A 68 2.91 13.03 -4.61
N LEU A 69 4.10 13.14 -4.04
CA LEU A 69 5.14 14.03 -4.55
C LEU A 69 5.58 13.63 -5.95
N VAL A 70 5.86 12.36 -6.17
CA VAL A 70 6.27 11.84 -7.48
C VAL A 70 5.18 12.08 -8.51
N ARG A 71 3.94 11.79 -8.15
CA ARG A 71 2.78 12.03 -8.99
C ARG A 71 2.67 13.50 -9.39
N THR A 72 2.82 14.39 -8.43
CA THR A 72 2.73 15.84 -8.66
C THR A 72 3.81 16.32 -9.61
N VAL A 73 5.04 15.85 -9.47
CA VAL A 73 6.15 16.22 -10.34
C VAL A 73 5.88 15.77 -11.77
N VAL A 74 5.44 14.54 -11.95
CA VAL A 74 5.11 14.01 -13.29
C VAL A 74 3.93 14.77 -13.91
N GLN A 75 2.89 15.02 -13.14
CA GLN A 75 1.70 15.74 -13.61
C GLN A 75 2.03 17.17 -14.05
N ARG A 76 2.92 17.85 -13.36
CA ARG A 76 3.35 19.19 -13.72
C ARG A 76 3.98 19.23 -15.12
N GLN A 77 4.75 18.21 -15.45
CA GLN A 77 5.44 18.15 -16.73
C GLN A 77 4.53 17.74 -17.86
N THR A 78 3.43 17.09 -17.57
CA THR A 78 2.47 16.63 -18.58
C THR A 78 1.23 17.51 -18.70
N GLY A 79 1.14 18.58 -17.92
CA GLY A 79 -0.02 19.45 -17.91
C GLY A 79 -1.28 18.81 -17.35
N GLY A 80 -1.13 17.80 -16.52
CA GLY A 80 -2.25 17.11 -15.88
C GLY A 80 -2.79 15.89 -16.63
N HIS A 81 -2.24 15.60 -17.82
CA HIS A 81 -2.66 14.49 -18.67
C HIS A 81 -1.59 13.38 -18.70
N GLY A 82 -1.08 13.03 -17.54
CA GLY A 82 -0.01 12.05 -17.45
C GLY A 82 -0.49 10.65 -17.11
N ALA A 83 0.46 9.73 -17.16
CA ALA A 83 0.27 8.36 -16.69
C ALA A 83 -0.03 8.34 -15.20
N ARG A 84 -0.66 7.29 -14.76
CA ARG A 84 -0.83 7.01 -13.33
C ARG A 84 0.52 6.54 -12.78
N VAL A 85 0.94 7.11 -11.68
CA VAL A 85 2.20 6.75 -11.06
C VAL A 85 1.96 6.18 -9.69
N HIS A 86 2.47 4.99 -9.47
CA HIS A 86 2.50 4.34 -8.17
C HIS A 86 3.94 4.16 -7.73
N VAL A 87 4.19 4.29 -6.46
CA VAL A 87 5.51 4.08 -5.86
C VAL A 87 5.39 2.97 -4.83
N ASP A 88 6.30 2.04 -4.85
CA ASP A 88 6.42 1.01 -3.84
C ASP A 88 7.85 0.96 -3.32
N VAL A 89 8.00 0.66 -2.05
CA VAL A 89 9.29 0.60 -1.36
C VAL A 89 9.43 -0.77 -0.71
N GLY A 90 10.41 -1.54 -1.19
CA GLY A 90 10.73 -2.85 -0.61
C GLY A 90 9.59 -3.85 -0.63
N GLY A 91 8.67 -3.74 -1.57
CA GLY A 91 7.51 -4.61 -1.64
C GLY A 91 6.52 -4.42 -0.49
N TYR A 92 6.51 -3.23 0.10
CA TYR A 92 5.71 -2.94 1.30
C TYR A 92 4.23 -3.22 1.11
N ARG A 93 3.66 -2.84 -0.04
CA ARG A 93 2.22 -2.98 -0.27
C ARG A 93 1.77 -4.44 -0.28
N ALA A 94 2.55 -5.30 -0.92
CA ALA A 94 2.26 -6.74 -0.95
C ALA A 94 2.39 -7.35 0.45
N LYS A 95 3.46 -7.01 1.16
CA LYS A 95 3.70 -7.48 2.54
C LYS A 95 2.60 -7.04 3.48
N ARG A 96 2.18 -5.78 3.36
CA ARG A 96 1.08 -5.25 4.19
C ARG A 96 -0.24 -5.94 3.88
N ARG A 97 -0.55 -6.17 2.61
CA ARG A 97 -1.76 -6.87 2.21
C ARG A 97 -1.79 -8.28 2.77
N GLU A 98 -0.67 -8.99 2.69
CA GLU A 98 -0.53 -10.33 3.24
C GLU A 98 -0.70 -10.33 4.76
N ALA A 99 -0.04 -9.41 5.45
CA ALA A 99 -0.16 -9.27 6.90
C ALA A 99 -1.59 -8.94 7.33
N LEU A 100 -2.26 -8.03 6.62
CA LEU A 100 -3.66 -7.67 6.90
C LEU A 100 -4.61 -8.83 6.63
N SER A 101 -4.38 -9.59 5.56
CA SER A 101 -5.17 -10.77 5.24
C SER A 101 -5.04 -11.84 6.33
N GLU A 102 -3.82 -12.08 6.80
CA GLU A 102 -3.56 -13.03 7.88
C GLU A 102 -4.20 -12.56 9.18
N PHE A 103 -4.08 -11.28 9.49
CA PHE A 103 -4.70 -10.70 10.68
C PHE A 103 -6.23 -10.80 10.61
N ALA A 104 -6.80 -10.49 9.46
CA ALA A 104 -8.25 -10.59 9.24
C ALA A 104 -8.74 -12.04 9.40
N ARG A 105 -7.97 -13.00 8.89
CA ARG A 105 -8.27 -14.42 9.04
C ARG A 105 -8.25 -14.84 10.51
N GLN A 106 -7.23 -14.42 11.25
CA GLN A 106 -7.12 -14.70 12.69
C GLN A 106 -8.29 -14.10 13.47
N LEU A 107 -8.67 -12.86 13.15
CA LEU A 107 -9.82 -12.21 13.76
C LEU A 107 -11.12 -12.96 13.47
N ALA A 108 -11.29 -13.41 12.23
CA ALA A 108 -12.47 -14.17 11.82
C ALA A 108 -12.54 -15.51 12.57
N GLU A 109 -11.43 -16.22 12.71
CA GLU A 109 -11.36 -17.46 13.47
C GLU A 109 -11.72 -17.24 14.93
N ARG A 110 -11.16 -16.18 15.55
CA ARG A 110 -11.48 -15.81 16.94
C ARG A 110 -12.96 -15.44 17.10
N ALA A 111 -13.51 -14.73 16.15
CA ALA A 111 -14.93 -14.35 16.17
C ALA A 111 -15.84 -15.58 16.09
N VAL A 112 -15.49 -16.54 15.23
CA VAL A 112 -16.24 -17.80 15.12
C VAL A 112 -16.15 -18.60 16.41
N GLU A 113 -14.96 -18.73 17.00
CA GLU A 113 -14.74 -19.42 18.28
C GLU A 113 -15.50 -18.73 19.43
N ALA A 114 -15.42 -17.41 19.49
CA ALA A 114 -16.13 -16.63 20.51
C ALA A 114 -17.64 -16.78 20.36
N LYS A 115 -18.16 -16.79 19.14
CA LYS A 115 -19.58 -17.00 18.87
C LYS A 115 -20.00 -18.42 19.24
N ALA A 116 -19.20 -19.42 18.91
CA ALA A 116 -19.45 -20.81 19.27
C ALA A 116 -19.44 -20.98 20.79
N GLY A 117 -18.44 -20.40 21.47
CA GLY A 117 -18.35 -20.41 22.92
C GLY A 117 -19.52 -19.69 23.60
N ALA A 118 -19.93 -18.55 23.06
CA ALA A 118 -21.07 -17.81 23.57
C ALA A 118 -22.38 -18.59 23.41
N LYS A 119 -22.58 -19.24 22.27
CA LYS A 119 -23.74 -20.10 22.02
C LYS A 119 -23.77 -21.29 22.99
N SER A 120 -22.63 -21.94 23.21
CA SER A 120 -22.49 -23.03 24.15
C SER A 120 -22.85 -22.60 25.57
N ARG A 121 -22.29 -21.48 26.02
CA ARG A 121 -22.59 -20.93 27.34
C ARG A 121 -24.05 -20.49 27.49
N SER A 122 -24.63 -19.96 26.45
CA SER A 122 -26.05 -19.58 26.42
C SER A 122 -26.95 -20.80 26.56
N ARG A 123 -26.62 -21.90 25.89
CA ARG A 123 -27.35 -23.17 26.00
C ARG A 123 -27.26 -23.74 27.39
N GLU A 124 -26.09 -23.74 28.01
CA GLU A 124 -25.89 -24.17 29.38
C GLU A 124 -26.70 -23.33 30.35
N ARG A 125 -26.68 -22.02 30.22
CA ARG A 125 -27.47 -21.12 31.08
C ARG A 125 -28.96 -21.36 30.93
N GLN A 126 -29.42 -21.56 29.71
CA GLN A 126 -30.82 -21.84 29.43
C GLN A 126 -31.26 -23.16 30.06
N TRP A 127 -30.42 -24.18 29.99
CA TRP A 127 -30.67 -25.46 30.57
C TRP A 127 -30.72 -25.40 32.11
N LYS A 128 -29.78 -24.67 32.73
CA LYS A 128 -29.71 -24.49 34.18
C LYS A 128 -30.86 -23.64 34.73
N SER A 129 -31.39 -22.74 33.93
CA SER A 129 -32.49 -21.85 34.34
C SER A 129 -33.87 -22.44 34.10
N THR A 130 -33.96 -23.59 33.44
CA THR A 130 -35.25 -24.26 33.24
C THR A 130 -35.78 -24.77 34.56
N PRO A 131 -36.93 -24.28 35.05
CA PRO A 131 -37.42 -24.76 36.32
C PRO A 131 -37.78 -26.24 36.22
N THR A 132 -37.28 -27.00 37.18
CA THR A 132 -37.65 -28.40 37.36
C THR A 132 -39.11 -28.44 37.73
N SER A 133 -39.94 -28.78 36.75
CA SER A 133 -41.37 -29.02 37.04
C SER A 133 -41.49 -30.30 37.87
N ARG A 134 -42.14 -30.18 38.95
CA ARG A 134 -42.51 -31.34 39.75
C ARG A 134 -43.66 -32.08 39.08
#